data_47219a705e06d3040e1f02c539a5ab59
#
_entry.id   47219a705e06d3040e1f02c539a5ab59
#
_cell.length_a   1.000
_cell.length_b   1.000
_cell.length_c   1.000
_cell.angle_alpha   90.00
_cell.angle_beta   90.00
_cell.angle_gamma   90.00
#
_symmetry.space_group_name_H-M   'P 1'
#
loop_
_entity.id
_entity.type
_entity.pdbx_description
1 polymer ?
#
loop_
_entity_poly.entity_id
_entity_poly.type
_entity_poly.pdbx_seq_one_letter_code
_entity_poly.pdbx_strand_id
1 'polypeptide(L)'
;MSATDSSRTSHLLIAAWSVSALVGIVMMYLLPGSETIPFHLVWIGLSLVYGFTVWRPFAMLMTLAAVTVSTGYVLAHHAELGEIGWEETTEVPLMSMLFAVMVWHVYRRQQALAQVARLADAERRGAERRQLFVRFASHELRTPITVARGYVELVRNTVEPAAQEDLAIVIEELDKLAGISQRLITLMQVDDPYPRHVRDVDAELSRIVRRWEPAAPRSWSVRSCVGLMPVNAERLEAALDCLLENAVKFTDPGDRIEVTGYTRPGAWVVEVADSGIGVTVEQARALTSGAVRLTRTTTGSGLGLAIARAVVEGWGGGLVVTGEPGAGTTVALWIPESSGNAAEGLPVPATRMTT
;
A
#
# COMPACT_ATOMS: atom_id res chain seq x y z
N MET A 1 -4.44 -22.70 -15.96
CA MET A 1 -4.77 -22.86 -17.40
C MET A 1 -3.55 -22.38 -18.18
N SER A 2 -2.81 -23.28 -18.84
CA SER A 2 -1.50 -22.96 -19.44
C SER A 2 -1.67 -22.12 -20.71
N ALA A 3 -0.69 -21.27 -21.03
CA ALA A 3 -0.67 -20.40 -22.23
C ALA A 3 -0.84 -21.18 -23.56
N THR A 4 -0.52 -22.47 -23.57
CA THR A 4 -0.68 -23.39 -24.72
C THR A 4 -2.13 -23.78 -24.98
N ASP A 5 -2.99 -23.81 -23.95
CA ASP A 5 -4.41 -24.18 -24.09
C ASP A 5 -5.23 -22.99 -24.63
N SER A 6 -4.88 -21.76 -24.26
CA SER A 6 -5.52 -20.53 -24.76
C SER A 6 -5.24 -20.30 -26.26
N SER A 7 -4.05 -20.66 -26.74
CA SER A 7 -3.68 -20.53 -28.16
C SER A 7 -4.46 -21.54 -29.05
N ARG A 8 -4.64 -22.80 -28.63
CA ARG A 8 -5.37 -23.81 -29.36
C ARG A 8 -6.86 -23.48 -29.47
N THR A 9 -7.48 -23.02 -28.40
CA THR A 9 -8.89 -22.58 -28.41
C THR A 9 -9.12 -21.41 -29.35
N SER A 10 -8.21 -20.43 -29.38
CA SER A 10 -8.29 -19.29 -30.29
C SER A 10 -8.24 -19.71 -31.77
N HIS A 11 -7.33 -20.61 -32.14
CA HIS A 11 -7.23 -21.12 -33.51
C HIS A 11 -8.46 -21.91 -33.91
N LEU A 12 -9.05 -22.73 -33.02
CA LEU A 12 -10.28 -23.47 -33.27
C LEU A 12 -11.49 -22.56 -33.49
N LEU A 13 -11.62 -21.49 -32.68
CA LEU A 13 -12.70 -20.50 -32.83
C LEU A 13 -12.60 -19.75 -34.17
N ILE A 14 -11.40 -19.32 -34.56
CA ILE A 14 -11.16 -18.66 -35.84
C ILE A 14 -11.49 -19.59 -36.99
N ALA A 15 -11.04 -20.84 -36.96
CA ALA A 15 -11.30 -21.82 -38.01
C ALA A 15 -12.79 -22.15 -38.13
N ALA A 16 -13.48 -22.37 -37.00
CA ALA A 16 -14.92 -22.65 -36.98
C ALA A 16 -15.73 -21.48 -37.55
N TRP A 17 -15.38 -20.24 -37.15
CA TRP A 17 -16.02 -19.05 -37.71
C TRP A 17 -15.73 -18.90 -39.20
N SER A 18 -14.50 -19.11 -39.66
CA SER A 18 -14.13 -18.98 -41.07
C SER A 18 -14.95 -19.94 -41.98
N VAL A 19 -15.15 -21.17 -41.49
CA VAL A 19 -16.01 -22.14 -42.20
C VAL A 19 -17.47 -21.66 -42.21
N SER A 20 -17.98 -21.20 -41.06
CA SER A 20 -19.36 -20.70 -40.96
C SER A 20 -19.56 -19.44 -41.84
N ALA A 21 -18.59 -18.53 -41.88
CA ALA A 21 -18.64 -17.34 -42.72
C ALA A 21 -18.66 -17.70 -44.23
N LEU A 22 -17.81 -18.64 -44.62
CA LEU A 22 -17.81 -19.14 -46.01
C LEU A 22 -19.16 -19.74 -46.40
N VAL A 23 -19.72 -20.60 -45.53
CA VAL A 23 -21.06 -21.17 -45.76
C VAL A 23 -22.13 -20.08 -45.82
N GLY A 24 -22.08 -19.12 -44.94
CA GLY A 24 -22.98 -17.96 -44.92
C GLY A 24 -22.93 -17.15 -46.23
N ILE A 25 -21.73 -16.83 -46.75
CA ILE A 25 -21.56 -16.09 -48.00
C ILE A 25 -22.08 -16.93 -49.19
N VAL A 26 -21.82 -18.24 -49.23
CA VAL A 26 -22.36 -19.13 -50.27
C VAL A 26 -23.89 -19.19 -50.20
N MET A 27 -24.47 -19.28 -49.00
CA MET A 27 -25.93 -19.24 -48.83
C MET A 27 -26.54 -17.91 -49.31
N MET A 28 -25.92 -16.78 -49.00
CA MET A 28 -26.34 -15.48 -49.51
C MET A 28 -26.38 -15.46 -51.05
N TYR A 29 -25.37 -16.04 -51.69
CA TYR A 29 -25.29 -16.06 -53.16
C TYR A 29 -26.30 -16.99 -53.81
N LEU A 30 -26.65 -18.16 -53.18
CA LEU A 30 -27.53 -19.18 -53.76
C LEU A 30 -29.03 -18.97 -53.45
N LEU A 31 -29.36 -18.15 -52.44
CA LEU A 31 -30.73 -17.97 -51.95
C LEU A 31 -31.13 -16.48 -51.99
N PRO A 32 -31.41 -15.91 -53.15
CA PRO A 32 -31.81 -14.51 -53.29
C PRO A 32 -33.10 -14.21 -52.52
N GLY A 33 -33.15 -13.10 -51.83
CA GLY A 33 -34.26 -12.68 -50.94
C GLY A 33 -34.22 -13.27 -49.54
N SER A 34 -33.17 -14.03 -49.17
CA SER A 34 -32.96 -14.60 -47.85
C SER A 34 -31.58 -14.25 -47.24
N GLU A 35 -30.91 -13.25 -47.81
CA GLU A 35 -29.51 -12.86 -47.48
C GLU A 35 -29.33 -12.31 -46.07
N THR A 36 -30.39 -11.69 -45.51
CA THR A 36 -30.34 -10.92 -44.23
C THR A 36 -29.82 -11.80 -43.07
N ILE A 37 -30.30 -13.03 -42.93
CA ILE A 37 -29.90 -13.92 -41.82
C ILE A 37 -28.45 -14.36 -41.95
N PRO A 38 -27.96 -14.92 -43.06
CA PRO A 38 -26.54 -15.29 -43.22
C PRO A 38 -25.62 -14.10 -43.13
N PHE A 39 -26.01 -12.93 -43.67
CA PHE A 39 -25.26 -11.68 -43.55
C PHE A 39 -24.97 -11.32 -42.07
N HIS A 40 -26.02 -11.21 -41.25
CA HIS A 40 -25.87 -10.85 -39.84
C HIS A 40 -25.10 -11.93 -39.07
N LEU A 41 -25.26 -13.23 -39.37
CA LEU A 41 -24.50 -14.30 -38.72
C LEU A 41 -23.00 -14.20 -39.00
N VAL A 42 -22.58 -13.82 -40.20
CA VAL A 42 -21.15 -13.59 -40.54
C VAL A 42 -20.58 -12.47 -39.72
N TRP A 43 -21.26 -11.32 -39.63
CA TRP A 43 -20.80 -10.13 -38.93
C TRP A 43 -20.85 -10.27 -37.39
N ILE A 44 -21.89 -10.89 -36.84
CA ILE A 44 -21.99 -11.18 -35.41
C ILE A 44 -20.91 -12.19 -35.02
N GLY A 45 -20.71 -13.22 -35.80
CA GLY A 45 -19.68 -14.24 -35.58
C GLY A 45 -18.27 -13.61 -35.60
N LEU A 46 -17.99 -12.72 -36.56
CA LEU A 46 -16.72 -11.98 -36.61
C LEU A 46 -16.50 -11.16 -35.33
N SER A 47 -17.53 -10.45 -34.88
CA SER A 47 -17.49 -9.62 -33.66
C SER A 47 -17.23 -10.45 -32.40
N LEU A 48 -17.89 -11.63 -32.28
CA LEU A 48 -17.70 -12.54 -31.17
C LEU A 48 -16.28 -13.12 -31.14
N VAL A 49 -15.82 -13.64 -32.29
CA VAL A 49 -14.48 -14.25 -32.39
C VAL A 49 -13.40 -13.22 -32.10
N TYR A 50 -13.55 -12.00 -32.59
CA TYR A 50 -12.63 -10.92 -32.27
C TYR A 50 -12.62 -10.57 -30.77
N GLY A 51 -13.75 -10.58 -30.10
CA GLY A 51 -13.86 -10.30 -28.67
C GLY A 51 -13.17 -11.34 -27.77
N PHE A 52 -13.11 -12.61 -28.22
CA PHE A 52 -12.55 -13.73 -27.46
C PHE A 52 -11.15 -14.17 -27.89
N THR A 53 -10.60 -13.63 -28.98
CA THR A 53 -9.31 -14.03 -29.53
C THR A 53 -8.37 -12.85 -29.75
N VAL A 54 -7.05 -13.12 -29.70
CA VAL A 54 -6.04 -12.08 -29.96
C VAL A 54 -5.64 -12.11 -31.42
N TRP A 55 -5.93 -11.03 -32.13
CA TRP A 55 -5.62 -10.88 -33.55
C TRP A 55 -4.38 -9.98 -33.78
N ARG A 56 -3.59 -10.35 -34.79
CA ARG A 56 -2.60 -9.44 -35.34
C ARG A 56 -3.33 -8.35 -36.12
N PRO A 57 -2.95 -7.05 -35.98
CA PRO A 57 -3.67 -5.94 -36.63
C PRO A 57 -3.82 -6.13 -38.15
N PHE A 58 -2.79 -6.63 -38.81
CA PHE A 58 -2.81 -6.91 -40.24
C PHE A 58 -3.80 -8.04 -40.63
N ALA A 59 -3.80 -9.14 -39.89
CA ALA A 59 -4.72 -10.24 -40.14
C ALA A 59 -6.18 -9.80 -39.94
N MET A 60 -6.46 -9.00 -38.93
CA MET A 60 -7.78 -8.44 -38.68
C MET A 60 -8.23 -7.52 -39.82
N LEU A 61 -7.35 -6.61 -40.31
CA LEU A 61 -7.66 -5.71 -41.41
C LEU A 61 -7.98 -6.51 -42.70
N MET A 62 -7.20 -7.53 -42.99
CA MET A 62 -7.42 -8.38 -44.15
C MET A 62 -8.72 -9.17 -44.05
N THR A 63 -9.08 -9.68 -42.86
CA THR A 63 -10.34 -10.41 -42.66
C THR A 63 -11.53 -9.45 -42.78
N LEU A 64 -11.46 -8.25 -42.19
CA LEU A 64 -12.49 -7.23 -42.34
C LEU A 64 -12.68 -6.85 -43.81
N ALA A 65 -11.62 -6.61 -44.55
CA ALA A 65 -11.67 -6.29 -45.98
C ALA A 65 -12.28 -7.44 -46.78
N ALA A 66 -11.88 -8.69 -46.50
CA ALA A 66 -12.42 -9.84 -47.18
C ALA A 66 -13.94 -10.03 -46.95
N VAL A 67 -14.40 -9.88 -45.68
CA VAL A 67 -15.83 -9.98 -45.35
C VAL A 67 -16.61 -8.82 -45.99
N THR A 68 -16.12 -7.59 -45.89
CA THR A 68 -16.78 -6.40 -46.48
C THR A 68 -16.92 -6.56 -48.00
N VAL A 69 -15.85 -6.95 -48.68
CA VAL A 69 -15.86 -7.09 -50.14
C VAL A 69 -16.76 -8.24 -50.59
N SER A 70 -16.68 -9.42 -49.93
CA SER A 70 -17.47 -10.57 -50.33
C SER A 70 -18.96 -10.38 -50.06
N THR A 71 -19.36 -9.87 -48.88
CA THR A 71 -20.77 -9.62 -48.59
C THR A 71 -21.31 -8.45 -49.41
N GLY A 72 -20.53 -7.39 -49.62
CA GLY A 72 -20.90 -6.27 -50.49
C GLY A 72 -21.09 -6.66 -51.94
N TYR A 73 -20.22 -7.54 -52.48
CA TYR A 73 -20.36 -8.07 -53.85
C TYR A 73 -21.66 -8.85 -54.04
N VAL A 74 -21.98 -9.76 -53.11
CA VAL A 74 -23.21 -10.55 -53.21
C VAL A 74 -24.47 -9.68 -53.18
N LEU A 75 -24.56 -8.75 -52.22
CA LEU A 75 -25.71 -7.85 -52.13
C LEU A 75 -25.84 -6.93 -53.35
N ALA A 76 -24.74 -6.34 -53.82
CA ALA A 76 -24.75 -5.53 -55.05
C ALA A 76 -25.18 -6.30 -56.26
N HIS A 77 -24.71 -7.56 -56.42
CA HIS A 77 -25.08 -8.42 -57.56
C HIS A 77 -26.59 -8.73 -57.56
N HIS A 78 -27.17 -9.07 -56.42
CA HIS A 78 -28.62 -9.33 -56.32
C HIS A 78 -29.44 -8.05 -56.50
N ALA A 79 -28.96 -6.89 -56.07
CA ALA A 79 -29.60 -5.60 -56.31
C ALA A 79 -29.59 -5.23 -57.80
N GLU A 80 -28.49 -5.51 -58.53
CA GLU A 80 -28.43 -5.32 -59.97
C GLU A 80 -29.41 -6.22 -60.75
N LEU A 81 -29.65 -7.46 -60.26
CA LEU A 81 -30.62 -8.39 -60.83
C LEU A 81 -32.05 -8.05 -60.47
N GLY A 82 -32.25 -7.05 -59.57
CA GLY A 82 -33.58 -6.63 -59.11
C GLY A 82 -34.24 -7.61 -58.11
N GLU A 83 -33.48 -8.52 -57.51
CA GLU A 83 -33.94 -9.50 -56.54
C GLU A 83 -34.09 -8.90 -55.14
N ILE A 84 -33.31 -7.85 -54.83
CA ILE A 84 -33.35 -7.11 -53.58
C ILE A 84 -33.30 -5.59 -53.85
N GLY A 85 -33.69 -4.77 -52.87
CA GLY A 85 -33.58 -3.32 -52.94
C GLY A 85 -32.15 -2.82 -52.73
N TRP A 86 -31.74 -1.72 -53.36
CA TRP A 86 -30.43 -1.08 -53.15
C TRP A 86 -30.20 -0.62 -51.71
N GLU A 87 -31.26 -0.39 -50.93
CA GLU A 87 -31.20 -0.04 -49.51
C GLU A 87 -30.49 -1.09 -48.69
N GLU A 88 -30.60 -2.38 -49.03
CA GLU A 88 -29.97 -3.48 -48.32
C GLU A 88 -28.42 -3.43 -48.42
N THR A 89 -27.89 -2.90 -49.52
CA THR A 89 -26.45 -2.74 -49.66
C THR A 89 -25.84 -1.76 -48.67
N THR A 90 -26.65 -0.85 -48.08
CA THR A 90 -26.20 0.14 -47.06
C THR A 90 -25.87 -0.55 -45.73
N GLU A 91 -26.30 -1.76 -45.49
CA GLU A 91 -25.95 -2.53 -44.29
C GLU A 91 -24.45 -2.87 -44.25
N VAL A 92 -23.80 -3.07 -45.40
CA VAL A 92 -22.36 -3.42 -45.47
C VAL A 92 -21.45 -2.33 -44.90
N PRO A 93 -21.51 -1.05 -45.34
CA PRO A 93 -20.73 0.00 -44.74
C PRO A 93 -21.10 0.26 -43.27
N LEU A 94 -22.37 0.12 -42.90
CA LEU A 94 -22.84 0.27 -41.53
C LEU A 94 -22.20 -0.75 -40.60
N MET A 95 -22.25 -2.04 -40.95
CA MET A 95 -21.64 -3.13 -40.17
C MET A 95 -20.12 -3.05 -40.14
N SER A 96 -19.50 -2.67 -41.27
CA SER A 96 -18.04 -2.43 -41.31
C SER A 96 -17.59 -1.30 -40.38
N MET A 97 -18.36 -0.20 -40.35
CA MET A 97 -18.11 0.93 -39.44
C MET A 97 -18.29 0.51 -37.97
N LEU A 98 -19.39 -0.18 -37.65
CA LEU A 98 -19.68 -0.66 -36.31
C LEU A 98 -18.55 -1.57 -35.80
N PHE A 99 -18.11 -2.52 -36.65
CA PHE A 99 -17.00 -3.41 -36.32
C PHE A 99 -15.70 -2.63 -36.11
N ALA A 100 -15.38 -1.66 -36.98
CA ALA A 100 -14.19 -0.82 -36.84
C ALA A 100 -14.19 -0.03 -35.51
N VAL A 101 -15.34 0.54 -35.13
CA VAL A 101 -15.49 1.23 -33.84
C VAL A 101 -15.30 0.28 -32.67
N MET A 102 -15.86 -0.93 -32.75
CA MET A 102 -15.68 -1.95 -31.71
C MET A 102 -14.21 -2.34 -31.58
N VAL A 103 -13.51 -2.60 -32.68
CA VAL A 103 -12.08 -2.91 -32.71
C VAL A 103 -11.26 -1.80 -32.10
N TRP A 104 -11.52 -0.54 -32.48
CA TRP A 104 -10.84 0.63 -31.90
C TRP A 104 -11.07 0.73 -30.40
N HIS A 105 -12.30 0.49 -29.92
CA HIS A 105 -12.62 0.54 -28.51
C HIS A 105 -11.90 -0.56 -27.71
N VAL A 106 -11.92 -1.81 -28.21
CA VAL A 106 -11.23 -2.94 -27.58
C VAL A 106 -9.71 -2.69 -27.55
N TYR A 107 -9.14 -2.22 -28.63
CA TYR A 107 -7.72 -1.90 -28.73
C TYR A 107 -7.32 -0.80 -27.71
N ARG A 108 -8.10 0.27 -27.64
CA ARG A 108 -7.88 1.36 -26.69
C ARG A 108 -7.97 0.89 -25.25
N ARG A 109 -8.95 0.01 -24.95
CA ARG A 109 -9.10 -0.59 -23.62
C ARG A 109 -7.92 -1.48 -23.24
N GLN A 110 -7.42 -2.29 -24.16
CA GLN A 110 -6.25 -3.14 -23.95
C GLN A 110 -4.99 -2.30 -23.70
N GLN A 111 -4.80 -1.22 -24.44
CA GLN A 111 -3.68 -0.29 -24.22
C GLN A 111 -3.75 0.34 -22.83
N ALA A 112 -4.93 0.80 -22.40
CA ALA A 112 -5.13 1.39 -21.09
C ALA A 112 -4.82 0.38 -19.96
N LEU A 113 -5.30 -0.86 -20.07
CA LEU A 113 -4.99 -1.92 -19.11
C LEU A 113 -3.49 -2.28 -19.06
N ALA A 114 -2.83 -2.34 -20.23
CA ALA A 114 -1.40 -2.58 -20.31
C ALA A 114 -0.58 -1.44 -19.68
N GLN A 115 -1.06 -0.20 -19.81
CA GLN A 115 -0.42 0.96 -19.19
C GLN A 115 -0.55 0.93 -17.67
N VAL A 116 -1.73 0.62 -17.13
CA VAL A 116 -1.96 0.45 -15.69
C VAL A 116 -1.09 -0.67 -15.13
N ALA A 117 -1.01 -1.81 -15.82
CA ALA A 117 -0.16 -2.93 -15.40
C ALA A 117 1.33 -2.52 -15.35
N ARG A 118 1.83 -1.77 -16.35
CA ARG A 118 3.22 -1.28 -16.37
C ARG A 118 3.51 -0.32 -15.22
N LEU A 119 2.57 0.57 -14.89
CA LEU A 119 2.72 1.49 -13.75
C LEU A 119 2.75 0.72 -12.43
N ALA A 120 1.85 -0.23 -12.22
CA ALA A 120 1.83 -1.08 -11.05
C ALA A 120 3.13 -1.91 -10.88
N ASP A 121 3.68 -2.44 -11.98
CA ASP A 121 4.95 -3.16 -11.97
C ASP A 121 6.15 -2.23 -11.68
N ALA A 122 6.09 -0.99 -12.15
CA ALA A 122 7.13 0.01 -11.86
C ALA A 122 7.11 0.42 -10.37
N GLU A 123 5.92 0.61 -9.80
CA GLU A 123 5.75 0.90 -8.38
C GLU A 123 6.24 -0.26 -7.50
N ARG A 124 5.85 -1.51 -7.82
CA ARG A 124 6.33 -2.70 -7.11
C ARG A 124 7.85 -2.80 -7.12
N ARG A 125 8.47 -2.66 -8.29
CA ARG A 125 9.94 -2.67 -8.41
C ARG A 125 10.61 -1.52 -7.67
N GLY A 126 9.97 -0.34 -7.62
CA GLY A 126 10.42 0.79 -6.81
C GLY A 126 10.37 0.51 -5.31
N ALA A 127 9.30 -0.11 -4.84
CA ALA A 127 9.14 -0.54 -3.45
C ALA A 127 10.17 -1.62 -3.06
N GLU A 128 10.33 -2.68 -3.87
CA GLU A 128 11.32 -3.74 -3.64
C GLU A 128 12.75 -3.20 -3.57
N ARG A 129 13.12 -2.27 -4.46
CA ARG A 129 14.45 -1.63 -4.41
C ARG A 129 14.65 -0.81 -3.14
N ARG A 130 13.63 -0.07 -2.69
CA ARG A 130 13.67 0.68 -1.44
C ARG A 130 13.87 -0.26 -0.25
N GLN A 131 13.14 -1.38 -0.19
CA GLN A 131 13.26 -2.38 0.87
C GLN A 131 14.66 -3.01 0.90
N LEU A 132 15.19 -3.43 -0.25
CA LEU A 132 16.54 -3.98 -0.35
C LEU A 132 17.60 -2.97 0.10
N PHE A 133 17.49 -1.71 -0.34
CA PHE A 133 18.41 -0.65 0.06
C PHE A 133 18.38 -0.41 1.57
N VAL A 134 17.20 -0.43 2.17
CA VAL A 134 17.02 -0.24 3.62
C VAL A 134 17.65 -1.38 4.42
N ARG A 135 17.36 -2.63 4.03
CA ARG A 135 17.98 -3.80 4.70
C ARG A 135 19.49 -3.76 4.60
N PHE A 136 20.01 -3.44 3.42
CA PHE A 136 21.44 -3.34 3.19
C PHE A 136 22.06 -2.20 4.02
N ALA A 137 21.53 -0.98 3.91
CA ALA A 137 22.01 0.18 4.65
C ALA A 137 21.97 -0.03 6.17
N SER A 138 20.97 -0.75 6.67
CA SER A 138 20.84 -1.11 8.08
C SER A 138 21.98 -1.97 8.59
N HIS A 139 22.28 -3.02 7.86
CA HIS A 139 23.34 -3.95 8.22
C HIS A 139 24.71 -3.29 8.10
N GLU A 140 24.92 -2.53 7.01
CA GLU A 140 26.18 -1.85 6.72
C GLU A 140 26.48 -0.67 7.67
N LEU A 141 25.44 -0.05 8.26
CA LEU A 141 25.64 1.01 9.26
C LEU A 141 25.82 0.44 10.68
N ARG A 142 25.10 -0.63 11.05
CA ARG A 142 25.20 -1.21 12.38
C ARG A 142 26.61 -1.76 12.66
N THR A 143 27.21 -2.43 11.69
CA THR A 143 28.53 -3.07 11.84
C THR A 143 29.64 -2.06 12.17
N PRO A 144 29.89 -0.95 11.39
CA PRO A 144 30.94 0.00 11.69
C PRO A 144 30.67 0.77 13.00
N ILE A 145 29.43 1.05 13.34
CA ILE A 145 29.07 1.70 14.61
C ILE A 145 29.42 0.79 15.79
N THR A 146 29.05 -0.49 15.72
CA THR A 146 29.38 -1.48 16.78
C THR A 146 30.88 -1.67 16.93
N VAL A 147 31.61 -1.72 15.81
CA VAL A 147 33.06 -1.85 15.81
C VAL A 147 33.72 -0.60 16.40
N ALA A 148 33.32 0.59 15.96
CA ALA A 148 33.84 1.86 16.49
C ALA A 148 33.59 1.99 18.00
N ARG A 149 32.37 1.66 18.46
CA ARG A 149 32.04 1.63 19.89
C ARG A 149 32.96 0.68 20.67
N GLY A 150 33.15 -0.55 20.16
CA GLY A 150 34.04 -1.53 20.83
C GLY A 150 35.47 -1.03 20.95
N TYR A 151 36.04 -0.40 19.92
CA TYR A 151 37.36 0.20 19.98
C TYR A 151 37.44 1.37 20.96
N VAL A 152 36.45 2.25 20.99
CA VAL A 152 36.39 3.38 21.94
C VAL A 152 36.29 2.87 23.38
N GLU A 153 35.47 1.83 23.64
CA GLU A 153 35.39 1.19 24.97
C GLU A 153 36.72 0.58 25.42
N LEU A 154 37.45 -0.08 24.51
CA LEU A 154 38.79 -0.63 24.79
C LEU A 154 39.79 0.48 25.17
N VAL A 155 39.84 1.57 24.39
CA VAL A 155 40.75 2.68 24.63
C VAL A 155 40.38 3.41 25.93
N ARG A 156 39.08 3.65 26.20
CA ARG A 156 38.62 4.29 27.42
C ARG A 156 39.15 3.65 28.72
N ASN A 157 39.27 2.34 28.72
CA ASN A 157 39.76 1.61 29.89
C ASN A 157 41.29 1.68 30.09
N THR A 158 42.02 2.27 29.13
CA THR A 158 43.50 2.30 29.13
C THR A 158 44.05 3.73 29.20
N VAL A 159 43.22 4.77 29.10
CA VAL A 159 43.66 6.16 29.08
C VAL A 159 43.41 6.88 30.43
N GLU A 160 44.03 8.08 30.60
CA GLU A 160 43.85 8.90 31.77
C GLU A 160 42.43 9.40 31.97
N PRO A 161 42.00 9.77 33.20
CA PRO A 161 40.63 10.13 33.53
C PRO A 161 40.03 11.28 32.67
N ALA A 162 40.84 12.27 32.30
CA ALA A 162 40.37 13.36 31.43
C ALA A 162 39.98 12.90 30.04
N ALA A 163 40.74 11.98 29.46
CA ALA A 163 40.42 11.38 28.16
C ALA A 163 39.28 10.36 28.24
N GLN A 164 38.97 9.79 29.40
CA GLN A 164 37.82 8.92 29.60
C GLN A 164 36.49 9.67 29.45
N GLU A 165 36.41 10.93 29.85
CA GLU A 165 35.21 11.77 29.66
C GLU A 165 34.99 12.07 28.19
N ASP A 166 36.03 12.40 27.42
CA ASP A 166 35.90 12.64 25.98
C ASP A 166 35.46 11.40 25.24
N LEU A 167 36.01 10.25 25.62
CA LEU A 167 35.60 8.94 25.01
C LEU A 167 34.18 8.53 25.42
N ALA A 168 33.69 8.92 26.60
CA ALA A 168 32.29 8.68 26.98
C ALA A 168 31.34 9.47 26.07
N ILE A 169 31.68 10.69 25.70
CA ILE A 169 30.93 11.52 24.75
C ILE A 169 30.89 10.83 23.38
N VAL A 170 32.01 10.31 22.91
CA VAL A 170 32.07 9.59 21.61
C VAL A 170 31.20 8.33 21.62
N ILE A 171 31.18 7.57 22.72
CA ILE A 171 30.31 6.40 22.88
C ILE A 171 28.84 6.84 22.81
N GLU A 172 28.46 7.91 23.50
CA GLU A 172 27.11 8.45 23.50
C GLU A 172 26.66 8.86 22.09
N GLU A 173 27.54 9.50 21.31
CA GLU A 173 27.23 9.87 19.92
C GLU A 173 27.11 8.65 19.00
N LEU A 174 27.92 7.63 19.21
CA LEU A 174 27.79 6.35 18.46
C LEU A 174 26.48 5.63 18.78
N ASP A 175 26.04 5.63 20.05
CA ASP A 175 24.75 5.08 20.47
C ASP A 175 23.57 5.88 19.88
N LYS A 176 23.67 7.20 19.81
CA LYS A 176 22.71 8.06 19.12
C LYS A 176 22.63 7.72 17.63
N LEU A 177 23.77 7.54 16.95
CA LEU A 177 23.82 7.16 15.54
C LEU A 177 23.19 5.79 15.30
N ALA A 178 23.49 4.79 16.16
CA ALA A 178 22.89 3.47 16.10
C ALA A 178 21.35 3.56 16.25
N GLY A 179 20.88 4.36 17.20
CA GLY A 179 19.44 4.62 17.41
C GLY A 179 18.77 5.27 16.20
N ILE A 180 19.38 6.28 15.59
CA ILE A 180 18.85 6.95 14.38
C ILE A 180 18.79 5.97 13.21
N SER A 181 19.85 5.19 13.01
CA SER A 181 19.91 4.16 11.96
C SER A 181 18.77 3.15 12.12
N GLN A 182 18.59 2.62 13.34
CA GLN A 182 17.52 1.66 13.62
C GLN A 182 16.12 2.26 13.39
N ARG A 183 15.91 3.52 13.74
CA ARG A 183 14.65 4.24 13.53
C ARG A 183 14.33 4.47 12.05
N LEU A 184 15.33 4.83 11.25
CA LEU A 184 15.17 4.96 9.80
C LEU A 184 14.73 3.64 9.17
N ILE A 185 15.31 2.52 9.63
CA ILE A 185 14.93 1.18 9.18
C ILE A 185 13.47 0.88 9.49
N THR A 186 13.06 1.11 10.73
CA THR A 186 11.68 0.86 11.17
C THR A 186 10.68 1.67 10.34
N LEU A 187 10.96 2.96 10.09
CA LEU A 187 10.12 3.82 9.23
C LEU A 187 9.97 3.30 7.80
N MET A 188 11.04 2.77 7.23
CA MET A 188 11.05 2.31 5.85
C MET A 188 10.47 0.89 5.66
N GLN A 189 10.35 0.12 6.74
CA GLN A 189 9.76 -1.22 6.75
C GLN A 189 8.27 -1.24 7.10
N VAL A 190 7.67 -0.09 7.38
CA VAL A 190 6.25 -0.01 7.80
C VAL A 190 5.28 -0.53 6.75
N ASP A 191 5.59 -0.36 5.46
CA ASP A 191 4.75 -0.82 4.35
C ASP A 191 4.81 -2.33 4.09
N ASP A 192 5.69 -3.09 4.78
CA ASP A 192 5.77 -4.54 4.64
C ASP A 192 4.62 -5.23 5.41
N PRO A 193 3.94 -6.22 4.82
CA PRO A 193 2.96 -7.05 5.50
C PRO A 193 3.68 -7.97 6.48
N TYR A 194 3.97 -7.47 7.68
CA TYR A 194 4.53 -8.31 8.74
C TYR A 194 3.44 -9.16 9.39
N PRO A 195 3.71 -10.45 9.62
CA PRO A 195 2.76 -11.31 10.28
C PRO A 195 2.47 -10.79 11.69
N ARG A 196 1.18 -10.65 12.01
CA ARG A 196 0.70 -10.39 13.37
C ARG A 196 0.42 -11.74 14.03
N HIS A 197 0.88 -11.88 15.25
CA HIS A 197 0.60 -13.06 16.07
C HIS A 197 -0.23 -12.64 17.26
N VAL A 198 -1.13 -13.53 17.71
CA VAL A 198 -1.89 -13.29 18.93
C VAL A 198 -0.92 -13.25 20.10
N ARG A 199 -0.87 -12.11 20.81
CA ARG A 199 -0.02 -11.85 21.97
C ARG A 199 -0.83 -11.25 23.08
N ASP A 200 -0.39 -11.47 24.30
CA ASP A 200 -0.90 -10.80 25.48
C ASP A 200 -0.29 -9.38 25.54
N VAL A 201 -1.09 -8.39 25.15
CA VAL A 201 -0.65 -6.99 25.10
C VAL A 201 -0.33 -6.47 26.50
N ASP A 202 -1.06 -6.90 27.52
CA ASP A 202 -0.84 -6.46 28.90
C ASP A 202 0.52 -6.91 29.42
N ALA A 203 0.91 -8.15 29.10
CA ALA A 203 2.23 -8.68 29.41
C ALA A 203 3.34 -7.93 28.64
N GLU A 204 3.12 -7.62 27.36
CA GLU A 204 4.10 -6.88 26.54
C GLU A 204 4.30 -5.45 27.07
N LEU A 205 3.22 -4.71 27.36
CA LEU A 205 3.32 -3.36 27.94
C LEU A 205 4.07 -3.38 29.27
N SER A 206 3.76 -4.33 30.13
CA SER A 206 4.46 -4.50 31.42
C SER A 206 5.94 -4.82 31.25
N ARG A 207 6.30 -5.63 30.25
CA ARG A 207 7.70 -5.98 29.93
C ARG A 207 8.48 -4.74 29.45
N ILE A 208 7.88 -3.96 28.57
CA ILE A 208 8.51 -2.77 27.99
C ILE A 208 8.74 -1.72 29.09
N VAL A 209 7.73 -1.41 29.90
CA VAL A 209 7.86 -0.40 30.99
C VAL A 209 8.94 -0.82 31.99
N ARG A 210 8.95 -2.08 32.46
CA ARG A 210 9.98 -2.58 33.37
C ARG A 210 11.41 -2.43 32.85
N ARG A 211 11.63 -2.46 31.55
CA ARG A 211 12.93 -2.22 30.94
C ARG A 211 13.35 -0.75 31.03
N TRP A 212 12.38 0.17 31.00
CA TRP A 212 12.63 1.61 31.09
C TRP A 212 12.78 2.13 32.53
N GLU A 213 12.19 1.46 33.54
CA GLU A 213 12.26 1.87 34.95
C GLU A 213 13.68 2.18 35.44
N PRO A 214 14.72 1.35 35.19
CA PRO A 214 16.08 1.64 35.65
C PRO A 214 16.79 2.71 34.78
N ALA A 215 16.28 3.03 33.58
CA ALA A 215 16.91 3.97 32.66
C ALA A 215 16.71 5.45 33.07
N ALA A 216 15.66 5.76 33.85
CA ALA A 216 15.37 7.12 34.27
C ALA A 216 14.63 7.14 35.62
N PRO A 217 15.07 8.00 36.58
CA PRO A 217 14.46 8.13 37.90
C PRO A 217 13.13 8.88 37.82
N ARG A 218 12.09 8.23 37.28
CA ARG A 218 10.71 8.70 37.14
C ARG A 218 9.78 7.82 37.97
N SER A 219 8.56 8.29 38.23
CA SER A 219 7.49 7.50 38.84
C SER A 219 6.75 6.74 37.71
N TRP A 220 7.12 5.48 37.49
CA TRP A 220 6.57 4.64 36.44
C TRP A 220 5.32 3.92 36.91
N SER A 221 4.33 3.84 36.02
CA SER A 221 3.14 3.01 36.24
C SER A 221 2.63 2.43 34.93
N VAL A 222 2.12 1.19 35.00
CA VAL A 222 1.45 0.53 33.87
C VAL A 222 0.12 -0.06 34.32
N ARG A 223 -0.95 0.24 33.58
CA ARG A 223 -2.30 -0.32 33.79
C ARG A 223 -2.85 -0.72 32.44
N SER A 224 -3.11 -2.00 32.25
CA SER A 224 -3.63 -2.50 30.98
C SER A 224 -4.70 -3.58 31.20
N CYS A 225 -5.73 -3.54 30.35
CA CYS A 225 -6.80 -4.52 30.24
C CYS A 225 -7.18 -4.76 28.77
N VAL A 226 -6.20 -4.81 27.88
CA VAL A 226 -6.38 -5.08 26.45
C VAL A 226 -6.56 -6.58 26.18
N GLY A 227 -5.76 -7.42 26.84
CA GLY A 227 -5.77 -8.86 26.66
C GLY A 227 -5.05 -9.34 25.39
N LEU A 228 -5.56 -10.44 24.81
CA LEU A 228 -4.96 -11.08 23.65
C LEU A 228 -5.34 -10.40 22.35
N MET A 229 -4.35 -9.83 21.60
CA MET A 229 -4.59 -9.16 20.33
C MET A 229 -3.58 -9.62 19.25
N PRO A 230 -3.99 -9.62 17.98
CA PRO A 230 -3.06 -9.88 16.87
C PRO A 230 -2.14 -8.66 16.67
N VAL A 231 -0.88 -8.79 17.10
CA VAL A 231 0.12 -7.73 17.08
C VAL A 231 1.47 -8.26 16.67
N ASN A 232 2.29 -7.41 16.04
CA ASN A 232 3.72 -7.64 15.90
C ASN A 232 4.43 -7.02 17.11
N ALA A 233 4.98 -7.87 17.99
CA ALA A 233 5.58 -7.42 19.25
C ALA A 233 6.79 -6.50 19.05
N GLU A 234 7.64 -6.75 18.06
CA GLU A 234 8.82 -5.92 17.78
C GLU A 234 8.43 -4.50 17.33
N ARG A 235 7.38 -4.38 16.52
CA ARG A 235 6.87 -3.07 16.08
C ARG A 235 6.16 -2.31 17.20
N LEU A 236 5.37 -3.02 18.02
CA LEU A 236 4.76 -2.42 19.20
C LEU A 236 5.83 -1.88 20.14
N GLU A 237 6.86 -2.67 20.41
CA GLU A 237 8.01 -2.28 21.23
C GLU A 237 8.71 -1.05 20.63
N ALA A 238 9.02 -1.04 19.35
CA ALA A 238 9.66 0.09 18.67
C ALA A 238 8.83 1.38 18.75
N ALA A 239 7.51 1.28 18.60
CA ALA A 239 6.60 2.42 18.73
C ALA A 239 6.59 2.96 20.17
N LEU A 240 6.47 2.07 21.16
CA LEU A 240 6.44 2.44 22.58
C LEU A 240 7.78 2.98 23.05
N ASP A 241 8.92 2.40 22.62
CA ASP A 241 10.24 2.94 22.94
C ASP A 241 10.41 4.39 22.49
N CYS A 242 9.90 4.73 21.30
CA CYS A 242 9.90 6.11 20.82
C CYS A 242 9.05 7.05 21.68
N LEU A 243 7.90 6.58 22.18
CA LEU A 243 7.03 7.37 23.05
C LEU A 243 7.61 7.52 24.46
N LEU A 244 8.15 6.44 25.03
CA LEU A 244 8.76 6.45 26.36
C LEU A 244 10.05 7.30 26.39
N GLU A 245 10.87 7.23 25.33
CA GLU A 245 12.02 8.11 25.19
C GLU A 245 11.62 9.59 25.16
N ASN A 246 10.54 9.93 24.45
CA ASN A 246 9.99 11.28 24.47
C ASN A 246 9.49 11.67 25.86
N ALA A 247 8.77 10.80 26.53
CA ALA A 247 8.29 11.05 27.91
C ALA A 247 9.45 11.29 28.88
N VAL A 248 10.50 10.47 28.83
CA VAL A 248 11.71 10.68 29.65
C VAL A 248 12.40 12.01 29.32
N LYS A 249 12.50 12.36 28.04
CA LYS A 249 13.16 13.56 27.56
C LYS A 249 12.47 14.85 28.03
N PHE A 250 11.15 14.87 28.10
CA PHE A 250 10.34 16.05 28.42
C PHE A 250 9.84 16.08 29.86
N THR A 251 10.36 15.21 30.74
CA THR A 251 10.11 15.14 32.17
C THR A 251 11.40 15.33 32.95
N ASP A 252 11.27 15.73 34.22
CA ASP A 252 12.36 15.84 35.19
C ASP A 252 12.38 14.62 36.16
N PRO A 253 13.49 14.38 36.91
CA PRO A 253 13.55 13.37 37.95
C PRO A 253 12.41 13.51 38.96
N GLY A 254 11.68 12.42 39.20
CA GLY A 254 10.50 12.39 40.07
C GLY A 254 9.16 12.62 39.38
N ASP A 255 9.14 13.07 38.13
CA ASP A 255 7.92 13.16 37.32
C ASP A 255 7.31 11.80 37.07
N ARG A 256 6.02 11.80 36.69
CA ARG A 256 5.24 10.57 36.42
C ARG A 256 5.22 10.26 34.93
N ILE A 257 5.43 8.97 34.62
CA ILE A 257 5.18 8.40 33.29
C ILE A 257 4.24 7.22 33.47
N GLU A 258 3.09 7.27 32.81
CA GLU A 258 2.03 6.26 32.91
C GLU A 258 1.75 5.66 31.53
N VAL A 259 1.73 4.32 31.45
CA VAL A 259 1.29 3.59 30.27
C VAL A 259 -0.06 2.93 30.57
N THR A 260 -1.07 3.25 29.77
CA THR A 260 -2.42 2.69 29.94
C THR A 260 -2.85 1.97 28.68
N GLY A 261 -3.35 0.73 28.83
CA GLY A 261 -3.94 -0.07 27.75
C GLY A 261 -5.40 -0.38 28.03
N TYR A 262 -6.28 -0.18 27.03
CA TYR A 262 -7.71 -0.49 27.18
C TYR A 262 -8.37 -0.76 25.82
N THR A 263 -9.55 -1.42 25.87
CA THR A 263 -10.35 -1.68 24.67
C THR A 263 -11.49 -0.68 24.53
N ARG A 264 -11.85 -0.38 23.27
CA ARG A 264 -13.04 0.39 22.87
C ARG A 264 -13.81 -0.41 21.83
N PRO A 265 -15.08 -0.09 21.55
CA PRO A 265 -15.81 -0.74 20.46
C PRO A 265 -15.04 -0.67 19.14
N GLY A 266 -14.61 -1.82 18.60
CA GLY A 266 -13.88 -1.97 17.34
C GLY A 266 -12.40 -1.60 17.36
N ALA A 267 -11.82 -1.23 18.52
CA ALA A 267 -10.39 -0.88 18.62
C ALA A 267 -9.85 -1.09 20.04
N TRP A 268 -8.54 -1.26 20.13
CA TRP A 268 -7.81 -1.14 21.38
C TRP A 268 -6.84 0.05 21.34
N VAL A 269 -6.51 0.57 22.50
CA VAL A 269 -5.74 1.81 22.65
C VAL A 269 -4.63 1.59 23.65
N VAL A 270 -3.45 2.16 23.34
CA VAL A 270 -2.35 2.31 24.29
C VAL A 270 -2.02 3.80 24.41
N GLU A 271 -2.00 4.30 25.63
CA GLU A 271 -1.66 5.68 25.94
C GLU A 271 -0.36 5.72 26.74
N VAL A 272 0.52 6.65 26.37
CA VAL A 272 1.69 7.04 27.15
C VAL A 272 1.46 8.48 27.60
N ALA A 273 1.33 8.68 28.91
CA ALA A 273 1.10 9.97 29.52
C ALA A 273 2.30 10.36 30.42
N ASP A 274 2.77 11.57 30.30
CA ASP A 274 3.80 12.16 31.15
C ASP A 274 3.28 13.39 31.90
N SER A 275 3.96 13.76 32.97
CA SER A 275 3.68 14.99 33.75
C SER A 275 4.69 16.11 33.48
N GLY A 276 5.35 16.08 32.32
CA GLY A 276 6.41 17.02 31.96
C GLY A 276 5.91 18.38 31.48
N ILE A 277 6.71 19.04 30.66
CA ILE A 277 6.46 20.42 30.20
C ILE A 277 5.16 20.61 29.42
N GLY A 278 4.57 19.52 28.88
CA GLY A 278 3.36 19.56 28.10
C GLY A 278 3.49 20.21 26.72
N VAL A 279 2.35 20.32 26.03
CA VAL A 279 2.26 20.89 24.67
C VAL A 279 1.05 21.81 24.55
N THR A 280 1.15 22.87 23.70
CA THR A 280 -0.03 23.70 23.40
C THR A 280 -1.02 22.97 22.50
N VAL A 281 -2.26 23.44 22.42
CA VAL A 281 -3.31 22.86 21.56
C VAL A 281 -2.89 22.86 20.09
N GLU A 282 -2.22 23.93 19.63
CA GLU A 282 -1.71 24.06 18.26
C GLU A 282 -0.60 23.04 18.00
N GLN A 283 0.33 22.86 18.95
CA GLN A 283 1.39 21.86 18.87
C GLN A 283 0.80 20.43 18.86
N ALA A 284 -0.16 20.15 19.74
CA ALA A 284 -0.82 18.85 19.80
C ALA A 284 -1.51 18.50 18.48
N ARG A 285 -2.24 19.45 17.88
CA ARG A 285 -2.86 19.29 16.55
C ARG A 285 -1.83 19.05 15.45
N ALA A 286 -0.76 19.85 15.43
CA ALA A 286 0.32 19.71 14.46
C ALA A 286 1.05 18.36 14.58
N LEU A 287 1.29 17.89 15.81
CA LEU A 287 1.87 16.58 16.09
C LEU A 287 0.90 15.45 15.70
N THR A 288 -0.40 15.60 15.96
CA THR A 288 -1.43 14.63 15.57
C THR A 288 -1.59 14.53 14.05
N SER A 289 -1.49 15.63 13.31
CA SER A 289 -1.59 15.63 11.84
C SER A 289 -0.32 15.19 11.11
N GLY A 290 0.81 15.10 11.83
CA GLY A 290 2.13 14.86 11.22
C GLY A 290 2.69 16.05 10.42
N ALA A 291 2.03 17.21 10.48
CA ALA A 291 2.38 18.38 9.68
C ALA A 291 3.64 19.10 10.16
N VAL A 292 4.11 18.87 11.39
CA VAL A 292 5.29 19.54 11.97
C VAL A 292 6.26 18.52 12.54
N ARG A 293 7.48 18.51 11.98
CA ARG A 293 8.66 18.18 12.77
C ARG A 293 8.92 19.40 13.66
N LEU A 294 8.76 19.27 14.98
CA LEU A 294 9.10 20.34 15.90
C LEU A 294 10.51 20.84 15.55
N THR A 295 10.57 22.12 15.16
CA THR A 295 11.77 22.80 14.71
C THR A 295 12.94 22.61 15.67
N ARG A 296 14.12 22.51 15.10
CA ARG A 296 15.52 22.39 15.54
C ARG A 296 15.97 23.01 16.88
N THR A 297 15.11 23.37 17.79
CA THR A 297 15.48 23.99 19.08
C THR A 297 15.53 23.05 20.28
N THR A 298 15.14 21.78 20.11
CA THR A 298 15.23 20.75 21.16
C THR A 298 16.00 19.53 20.63
N THR A 299 16.98 19.10 21.40
CA THR A 299 17.85 17.93 21.23
C THR A 299 17.06 16.67 20.85
N GLY A 300 16.97 16.32 19.57
CA GLY A 300 16.34 15.06 19.13
C GLY A 300 16.01 15.04 17.63
N SER A 301 16.04 13.84 17.01
CA SER A 301 15.86 13.64 15.56
C SER A 301 14.45 13.95 15.06
N GLY A 302 13.44 14.15 15.94
CA GLY A 302 12.03 14.33 15.57
C GLY A 302 11.40 13.09 14.90
N LEU A 303 12.09 11.97 14.83
CA LEU A 303 11.66 10.75 14.16
C LEU A 303 10.77 9.85 15.03
N GLY A 304 10.84 9.94 16.35
CA GLY A 304 10.16 9.02 17.26
C GLY A 304 8.65 8.97 17.07
N LEU A 305 8.00 10.14 17.04
CA LEU A 305 6.54 10.19 16.85
C LEU A 305 6.12 9.76 15.45
N ALA A 306 6.98 10.02 14.44
CA ALA A 306 6.75 9.55 13.06
C ALA A 306 6.80 8.00 12.97
N ILE A 307 7.69 7.36 13.73
CA ILE A 307 7.78 5.89 13.82
C ILE A 307 6.53 5.31 14.49
N ALA A 308 6.17 5.84 15.67
CA ALA A 308 4.99 5.38 16.38
C ALA A 308 3.73 5.50 15.52
N ARG A 309 3.58 6.63 14.81
CA ARG A 309 2.51 6.86 13.84
C ARG A 309 2.54 5.84 12.72
N ALA A 310 3.67 5.69 12.04
CA ALA A 310 3.82 4.80 10.90
C ALA A 310 3.48 3.34 11.27
N VAL A 311 3.89 2.89 12.47
CA VAL A 311 3.56 1.54 12.96
C VAL A 311 2.05 1.35 13.09
N VAL A 312 1.34 2.27 13.74
CA VAL A 312 -0.11 2.10 13.96
C VAL A 312 -0.92 2.33 12.68
N GLU A 313 -0.51 3.25 11.79
CA GLU A 313 -1.12 3.44 10.47
C GLU A 313 -0.95 2.21 9.59
N GLY A 314 0.20 1.54 9.64
CA GLY A 314 0.41 0.23 9.00
C GLY A 314 -0.50 -0.88 9.53
N TRP A 315 -1.13 -0.68 10.67
CA TRP A 315 -2.16 -1.57 11.24
C TRP A 315 -3.59 -1.07 10.99
N GLY A 316 -3.75 0.02 10.25
CA GLY A 316 -5.04 0.65 9.99
C GLY A 316 -5.54 1.53 11.14
N GLY A 317 -4.69 1.81 12.11
CA GLY A 317 -4.94 2.65 13.26
C GLY A 317 -4.44 4.08 13.09
N GLY A 318 -4.22 4.78 14.20
CA GLY A 318 -3.69 6.13 14.18
C GLY A 318 -3.16 6.59 15.54
N LEU A 319 -2.62 7.80 15.54
CA LEU A 319 -1.99 8.42 16.71
C LEU A 319 -2.64 9.78 16.99
N VAL A 320 -2.92 10.03 18.26
CA VAL A 320 -3.47 11.31 18.77
C VAL A 320 -2.58 11.83 19.87
N VAL A 321 -2.24 13.13 19.84
CA VAL A 321 -1.51 13.82 20.89
C VAL A 321 -2.44 14.81 21.56
N THR A 322 -2.43 14.81 22.90
CA THR A 322 -3.12 15.79 23.74
C THR A 322 -2.19 16.25 24.85
N GLY A 323 -2.44 17.41 25.42
CA GLY A 323 -1.64 17.94 26.53
C GLY A 323 -1.96 19.38 26.82
N GLU A 324 -1.42 19.87 27.93
CA GLU A 324 -1.48 21.29 28.32
C GLU A 324 -0.10 21.72 28.80
N PRO A 325 0.35 22.94 28.50
CA PRO A 325 1.62 23.45 28.99
C PRO A 325 1.72 23.39 30.54
N GLY A 326 2.75 22.75 31.04
CA GLY A 326 2.98 22.52 32.45
C GLY A 326 2.15 21.41 33.11
N ALA A 327 1.27 20.73 32.38
CA ALA A 327 0.46 19.63 32.89
C ALA A 327 0.81 18.27 32.26
N GLY A 328 1.73 18.26 31.29
CA GLY A 328 2.22 17.07 30.61
C GLY A 328 1.58 16.80 29.25
N THR A 329 1.99 15.68 28.67
CA THR A 329 1.55 15.24 27.34
C THR A 329 1.01 13.80 27.42
N THR A 330 -0.03 13.53 26.65
CA THR A 330 -0.53 12.18 26.42
C THR A 330 -0.51 11.86 24.94
N VAL A 331 0.10 10.74 24.59
CA VAL A 331 0.10 10.20 23.22
C VAL A 331 -0.70 8.90 23.23
N ALA A 332 -1.79 8.86 22.47
CA ALA A 332 -2.66 7.71 22.31
C ALA A 332 -2.44 7.05 20.96
N LEU A 333 -2.16 5.76 20.97
CA LEU A 333 -2.12 4.88 19.81
C LEU A 333 -3.42 4.08 19.79
N TRP A 334 -4.24 4.21 18.76
CA TRP A 334 -5.44 3.37 18.60
C TRP A 334 -5.24 2.41 17.43
N ILE A 335 -5.66 1.16 17.60
CA ILE A 335 -5.48 0.07 16.64
C ILE A 335 -6.83 -0.67 16.50
N PRO A 336 -7.35 -0.87 15.25
CA PRO A 336 -8.59 -1.61 15.06
C PRO A 336 -8.42 -3.09 15.42
N GLU A 337 -9.44 -3.70 16.02
CA GLU A 337 -9.45 -5.12 16.37
C GLU A 337 -9.44 -6.04 15.15
N SER A 338 -10.03 -5.59 14.04
CA SER A 338 -10.03 -6.31 12.76
C SER A 338 -9.56 -5.42 11.63
N SER A 339 -8.64 -5.91 10.78
CA SER A 339 -8.24 -5.24 9.54
C SER A 339 -9.32 -5.41 8.46
N GLY A 340 -10.49 -4.81 8.68
CA GLY A 340 -11.59 -4.79 7.73
C GLY A 340 -12.29 -3.43 7.82
N ASN A 341 -12.04 -2.57 6.83
CA ASN A 341 -12.79 -1.35 6.51
C ASN A 341 -13.23 -0.50 7.72
N ALA A 342 -12.35 0.35 8.24
CA ALA A 342 -12.74 1.40 9.17
C ALA A 342 -12.22 2.76 8.66
N ALA A 343 -12.97 3.32 7.70
CA ALA A 343 -12.89 4.74 7.38
C ALA A 343 -14.17 5.40 7.90
N GLU A 344 -14.34 5.47 9.24
CA GLU A 344 -15.31 6.37 9.88
C GLU A 344 -15.06 6.39 11.40
N GLY A 345 -14.68 7.55 11.92
CA GLY A 345 -14.67 7.86 13.34
C GLY A 345 -13.29 7.99 13.99
N LEU A 346 -12.69 9.18 13.88
CA LEU A 346 -11.62 9.59 14.79
C LEU A 346 -12.15 9.55 16.24
N PRO A 347 -11.51 8.81 17.15
CA PRO A 347 -11.89 8.87 18.58
C PRO A 347 -11.52 10.25 19.13
N VAL A 348 -12.51 11.01 19.55
CA VAL A 348 -12.30 12.21 20.37
C VAL A 348 -11.93 11.73 21.77
N PRO A 349 -10.78 12.14 22.33
CA PRO A 349 -10.42 11.77 23.70
C PRO A 349 -11.50 12.29 24.67
N ALA A 350 -11.98 11.40 25.55
CA ALA A 350 -12.95 11.77 26.56
C ALA A 350 -12.30 12.77 27.53
N THR A 351 -12.76 14.02 27.50
CA THR A 351 -12.47 15.02 28.52
C THR A 351 -12.90 14.43 29.87
N ARG A 352 -11.96 14.21 30.80
CA ARG A 352 -12.28 13.82 32.17
C ARG A 352 -13.16 14.92 32.75
N MET A 353 -14.42 14.63 32.98
CA MET A 353 -15.27 15.42 33.86
C MET A 353 -14.75 15.21 35.27
N THR A 354 -14.08 16.23 35.83
CA THR A 354 -13.82 16.34 37.27
C THR A 354 -15.14 16.63 37.98
N THR A 355 -15.59 15.71 38.78
CA THR A 355 -16.45 15.97 39.94
C THR A 355 -15.63 15.97 41.20
#